data_743df4ce87ff8d2ba6fb2fa913942a6b
#
_entry.id   743df4ce87ff8d2ba6fb2fa913942a6b
#
_cell.length_a   1.000
_cell.length_b   1.000
_cell.length_c   1.000
_cell.angle_alpha   90.00
_cell.angle_beta   90.00
_cell.angle_gamma   90.00
#
_symmetry.space_group_name_H-M   'P 1'
#
loop_
_entity.id
_entity.type
_entity.pdbx_description
1 polymer ?
#
loop_
_entity_poly.entity_id
_entity_poly.type
_entity_poly.pdbx_seq_one_letter_code
_entity_poly.pdbx_strand_id
1 'polypeptide(L)'
;AGATGQGKAAGLHAIITSLLYTKHPAQLKFVMIDPKMVEFSLYAKIERHFLAKMESEEKAIITDPMKAVYTLNSLCTEMDNRLELCSQAGARNIIEYNEKFTARRLNPEKGHRYLPYIVVVVDEFADLIMMAREVERPVMRLAQKARAVGIHLIIATQRPDVKVITGGIKA
;
A
#
# COMPACT_ATOMS: atom_id res chain seq x y z
N ALA A 1 8.59 3.31 -13.92
CA ALA A 1 8.13 4.40 -14.79
C ALA A 1 8.07 3.92 -16.23
N GLY A 2 6.89 3.72 -16.77
CA GLY A 2 6.67 3.35 -18.18
C GLY A 2 5.70 4.32 -18.81
N ALA A 3 6.10 4.94 -19.92
CA ALA A 3 5.32 5.94 -20.64
C ALA A 3 4.11 5.37 -21.41
N THR A 4 3.98 4.06 -21.49
CA THR A 4 2.85 3.37 -22.11
C THR A 4 2.38 2.23 -21.21
N GLY A 5 1.06 2.06 -21.09
CA GLY A 5 0.41 1.19 -20.09
C GLY A 5 0.89 -0.26 -19.97
N GLN A 6 1.75 -0.73 -20.86
CA GLN A 6 2.29 -2.09 -20.82
C GLN A 6 3.41 -2.29 -19.79
N GLY A 7 4.34 -1.35 -19.65
CA GLY A 7 5.44 -1.45 -18.67
C GLY A 7 4.98 -1.25 -17.24
N LYS A 8 4.01 -0.37 -17.03
CA LYS A 8 3.36 -0.10 -15.73
C LYS A 8 2.67 -1.35 -15.19
N ALA A 9 1.87 -2.02 -16.01
CA ALA A 9 1.15 -3.22 -15.65
C ALA A 9 2.09 -4.41 -15.39
N ALA A 10 3.13 -4.59 -16.19
CA ALA A 10 4.10 -5.67 -16.02
C ALA A 10 4.93 -5.50 -14.75
N GLY A 11 5.39 -4.29 -14.44
CA GLY A 11 6.13 -4.01 -13.21
C GLY A 11 5.29 -4.26 -11.96
N LEU A 12 4.05 -3.82 -11.96
CA LEU A 12 3.13 -4.05 -10.85
C LEU A 12 2.79 -5.54 -10.69
N HIS A 13 2.56 -6.23 -11.80
CA HIS A 13 2.33 -7.67 -11.82
C HIS A 13 3.50 -8.42 -11.18
N ALA A 14 4.74 -8.08 -11.51
CA ALA A 14 5.93 -8.68 -10.95
C ALA A 14 6.03 -8.45 -9.44
N ILE A 15 5.76 -7.24 -8.96
CA ILE A 15 5.81 -6.90 -7.53
C ILE A 15 4.72 -7.67 -6.76
N ILE A 16 3.49 -7.67 -7.24
CA ILE A 16 2.37 -8.38 -6.59
C ILE A 16 2.61 -9.87 -6.61
N THR A 17 3.07 -10.44 -7.72
CA THR A 17 3.41 -11.84 -7.83
C THR A 17 4.49 -12.22 -6.82
N SER A 18 5.56 -11.43 -6.72
CA SER A 18 6.62 -11.65 -5.74
C SER A 18 6.10 -11.65 -4.30
N LEU A 19 5.23 -10.72 -3.96
CA LEU A 19 4.61 -10.64 -2.63
C LEU A 19 3.68 -11.84 -2.35
N LEU A 20 2.89 -12.28 -3.33
CA LEU A 20 1.99 -13.42 -3.19
C LEU A 20 2.75 -14.75 -3.07
N TYR A 21 3.88 -14.92 -3.77
CA TYR A 21 4.70 -16.12 -3.66
C TYR A 21 5.43 -16.23 -2.30
N THR A 22 5.76 -15.10 -1.71
CA THR A 22 6.52 -15.06 -0.44
C THR A 22 5.63 -15.00 0.79
N LYS A 23 4.33 -14.72 0.63
CA LYS A 23 3.40 -14.51 1.74
C LYS A 23 2.13 -15.34 1.57
N HIS A 24 1.66 -15.91 2.70
CA HIS A 24 0.34 -16.54 2.75
C HIS A 24 -0.74 -15.48 2.46
N PRO A 25 -1.84 -15.79 1.74
CA PRO A 25 -2.93 -14.83 1.46
C PRO A 25 -3.48 -14.13 2.70
N ALA A 26 -3.63 -14.83 3.82
CA ALA A 26 -4.05 -14.26 5.12
C ALA A 26 -3.07 -13.21 5.69
N GLN A 27 -1.88 -13.05 5.11
CA GLN A 27 -0.85 -12.11 5.55
C GLN A 27 -0.75 -10.87 4.68
N LEU A 28 -1.63 -10.72 3.71
CA LEU A 28 -1.63 -9.63 2.74
C LEU A 28 -3.00 -8.95 2.70
N LYS A 29 -3.00 -7.63 2.79
CA LYS A 29 -4.15 -6.77 2.49
C LYS A 29 -3.82 -5.89 1.29
N PHE A 30 -4.82 -5.62 0.47
CA PHE A 30 -4.67 -4.86 -0.76
C PHE A 30 -5.61 -3.66 -0.78
N VAL A 31 -5.06 -2.48 -1.05
CA VAL A 31 -5.82 -1.24 -1.20
C VAL A 31 -5.49 -0.64 -2.55
N MET A 32 -6.51 -0.42 -3.38
CA MET A 32 -6.37 0.23 -4.67
C MET A 32 -7.13 1.55 -4.71
N ILE A 33 -6.44 2.60 -5.10
CA ILE A 33 -7.01 3.93 -5.31
C ILE A 33 -6.96 4.23 -6.80
N ASP A 34 -8.13 4.30 -7.42
CA ASP A 34 -8.31 4.58 -8.86
C ASP A 34 -9.40 5.65 -9.04
N PRO A 35 -8.99 6.93 -9.16
CA PRO A 35 -9.94 8.05 -9.19
C PRO A 35 -10.76 8.13 -10.48
N LYS A 36 -10.35 7.49 -11.56
CA LYS A 36 -11.00 7.61 -12.88
C LYS A 36 -11.80 6.40 -13.32
N MET A 37 -11.63 5.24 -12.71
CA MET A 37 -12.30 3.98 -13.10
C MET A 37 -12.30 3.73 -14.61
N VAL A 38 -11.15 3.84 -15.27
CA VAL A 38 -11.07 3.59 -16.71
C VAL A 38 -11.21 2.09 -16.98
N GLU A 39 -12.05 1.68 -17.94
CA GLU A 39 -12.34 0.26 -18.28
C GLU A 39 -11.09 -0.59 -18.54
N PHE A 40 -10.00 0.02 -18.96
CA PHE A 40 -8.69 -0.62 -19.17
C PHE A 40 -7.70 -0.28 -18.05
N SER A 41 -8.20 0.10 -16.89
CA SER A 41 -7.37 0.44 -15.76
C SER A 41 -6.47 -0.73 -15.35
N LEU A 42 -5.40 -0.38 -14.69
CA LEU A 42 -4.51 -1.33 -14.05
C LEU A 42 -5.28 -2.31 -13.14
N TYR A 43 -6.34 -1.84 -12.49
CA TYR A 43 -7.25 -2.63 -11.67
C TYR A 43 -7.85 -3.81 -12.42
N ALA A 44 -8.42 -3.63 -13.61
CA ALA A 44 -9.04 -4.72 -14.39
C ALA A 44 -8.05 -5.84 -14.72
N LYS A 45 -6.77 -5.51 -14.90
CA LYS A 45 -5.71 -6.49 -15.14
C LYS A 45 -5.30 -7.22 -13.86
N ILE A 46 -5.24 -6.53 -12.75
CA ILE A 46 -4.91 -7.09 -11.44
C ILE A 46 -6.06 -7.98 -10.95
N GLU A 47 -7.30 -7.55 -11.11
CA GLU A 47 -8.48 -8.29 -10.69
C GLU A 47 -8.55 -9.68 -11.31
N ARG A 48 -8.27 -9.80 -12.60
CA ARG A 48 -8.31 -11.09 -13.30
C ARG A 48 -7.31 -12.10 -12.77
N HIS A 49 -6.15 -11.66 -12.30
CA HIS A 49 -5.05 -12.54 -11.96
C HIS A 49 -4.83 -12.72 -10.46
N PHE A 50 -5.16 -11.74 -9.65
CA PHE A 50 -4.81 -11.74 -8.23
C PHE A 50 -5.97 -11.48 -7.28
N LEU A 51 -6.79 -10.46 -7.55
CA LEU A 51 -7.83 -10.02 -6.62
C LEU A 51 -9.03 -10.96 -6.54
N ALA A 52 -9.28 -11.73 -7.60
CA ALA A 52 -10.36 -12.72 -7.61
C ALA A 52 -10.17 -13.84 -6.59
N LYS A 53 -8.93 -14.07 -6.14
CA LYS A 53 -8.58 -15.08 -5.14
C LYS A 53 -8.56 -14.55 -3.71
N MET A 54 -8.66 -13.23 -3.53
CA MET A 54 -8.65 -12.61 -2.21
C MET A 54 -10.07 -12.46 -1.67
N GLU A 55 -10.21 -12.68 -0.39
CA GLU A 55 -11.47 -12.41 0.33
C GLU A 55 -11.82 -10.91 0.24
N SER A 56 -13.10 -10.58 0.28
CA SER A 56 -13.57 -9.19 0.14
C SER A 56 -13.05 -8.26 1.25
N GLU A 57 -12.80 -8.81 2.44
CA GLU A 57 -12.26 -8.07 3.59
C GLU A 57 -10.77 -7.74 3.45
N GLU A 58 -10.06 -8.45 2.57
CA GLU A 58 -8.62 -8.28 2.35
C GLU A 58 -8.31 -7.28 1.24
N LYS A 59 -9.32 -6.82 0.51
CA LYS A 59 -9.18 -5.87 -0.60
C LYS A 59 -10.15 -4.71 -0.45
N ALA A 60 -9.67 -3.52 -0.75
CA ALA A 60 -10.46 -2.31 -0.82
C ALA A 60 -10.16 -1.57 -2.13
N ILE A 61 -11.21 -1.10 -2.80
CA ILE A 61 -11.12 -0.34 -4.03
C ILE A 61 -11.80 1.00 -3.80
N ILE A 62 -11.04 2.05 -4.00
CA ILE A 62 -11.45 3.41 -3.68
C ILE A 62 -11.40 4.24 -4.95
N THR A 63 -12.54 4.81 -5.32
CA THR A 63 -12.70 5.64 -6.51
C THR A 63 -13.02 7.09 -6.19
N ASP A 64 -13.59 7.35 -5.02
CA ASP A 64 -13.89 8.69 -4.54
C ASP A 64 -12.61 9.37 -4.00
N PRO A 65 -12.24 10.57 -4.50
CA PRO A 65 -11.04 11.27 -4.05
C PRO A 65 -11.03 11.59 -2.54
N MET A 66 -12.16 11.93 -1.95
CA MET A 66 -12.22 12.22 -0.51
C MET A 66 -12.09 10.97 0.34
N LYS A 67 -12.63 9.84 -0.12
CA LYS A 67 -12.38 8.53 0.51
C LYS A 67 -10.91 8.13 0.38
N ALA A 68 -10.26 8.49 -0.71
CA ALA A 68 -8.82 8.28 -0.87
C ALA A 68 -8.02 9.06 0.16
N VAL A 69 -8.35 10.32 0.40
CA VAL A 69 -7.74 11.15 1.46
C VAL A 69 -7.91 10.48 2.82
N TYR A 70 -9.15 10.10 3.15
CA TYR A 70 -9.46 9.43 4.41
C TYR A 70 -8.66 8.12 4.58
N THR A 71 -8.64 7.29 3.55
CA THR A 71 -7.93 6.00 3.57
C THR A 71 -6.43 6.18 3.74
N LEU A 72 -5.82 7.12 3.01
CA LEU A 72 -4.39 7.40 3.13
C LEU A 72 -4.02 7.94 4.51
N ASN A 73 -4.85 8.80 5.11
CA ASN A 73 -4.65 9.25 6.48
C ASN A 73 -4.82 8.10 7.49
N SER A 74 -5.78 7.21 7.28
CA SER A 74 -5.94 6.01 8.11
C SER A 74 -4.75 5.08 8.03
N LEU A 75 -4.15 4.93 6.84
CA LEU A 75 -2.92 4.16 6.65
C LEU A 75 -1.72 4.80 7.35
N CYS A 76 -1.63 6.12 7.41
CA CYS A 76 -0.63 6.82 8.21
C CYS A 76 -0.80 6.54 9.71
N THR A 77 -2.04 6.52 10.20
CA THR A 77 -2.33 6.14 11.58
C THR A 77 -1.95 4.70 11.87
N GLU A 78 -2.28 3.78 10.96
CA GLU A 78 -1.86 2.37 11.06
C GLU A 78 -0.33 2.23 11.05
N MET A 79 0.36 2.98 10.21
CA MET A 79 1.82 3.03 10.19
C MET A 79 2.39 3.48 11.53
N ASP A 80 1.86 4.56 12.10
CA ASP A 80 2.30 5.08 13.39
C ASP A 80 2.08 4.05 14.52
N ASN A 81 0.92 3.37 14.52
CA ASN A 81 0.62 2.31 15.46
C ASN A 81 1.59 1.13 15.32
N ARG A 82 1.92 0.73 14.11
CA ARG A 82 2.87 -0.35 13.84
C ARG A 82 4.29 0.01 14.28
N LEU A 83 4.71 1.25 14.04
CA LEU A 83 6.01 1.75 14.51
C LEU A 83 6.09 1.69 16.03
N GLU A 84 5.04 2.08 16.74
CA GLU A 84 4.97 1.99 18.19
C GLU A 84 5.01 0.54 18.69
N LEU A 85 4.22 -0.36 18.08
CA LEU A 85 4.24 -1.78 18.41
C LEU A 85 5.62 -2.40 18.20
N CYS A 86 6.29 -2.08 17.10
CA CYS A 86 7.66 -2.53 16.83
C CYS A 86 8.64 -2.01 17.90
N SER A 87 8.50 -0.73 18.27
CA SER A 87 9.33 -0.12 19.32
C SER A 87 9.15 -0.83 20.66
N GLN A 88 7.91 -1.06 21.09
CA GLN A 88 7.59 -1.77 22.32
C GLN A 88 8.10 -3.21 22.33
N ALA A 89 8.06 -3.87 21.19
CA ALA A 89 8.54 -5.23 21.02
C ALA A 89 10.07 -5.35 20.88
N GLY A 90 10.78 -4.22 20.74
CA GLY A 90 12.20 -4.22 20.43
C GLY A 90 12.52 -4.80 19.05
N ALA A 91 11.57 -4.71 18.10
CA ALA A 91 11.69 -5.19 16.73
C ALA A 91 12.06 -4.04 15.79
N ARG A 92 12.99 -4.29 14.88
CA ARG A 92 13.46 -3.29 13.91
C ARG A 92 12.51 -3.14 12.71
N ASN A 93 11.73 -4.18 12.43
CA ASN A 93 10.84 -4.23 11.28
C ASN A 93 9.71 -5.24 11.49
N ILE A 94 8.78 -5.28 10.53
CA ILE A 94 7.62 -6.18 10.57
C ILE A 94 8.02 -7.67 10.61
N ILE A 95 9.12 -8.05 9.99
CA ILE A 95 9.57 -9.46 9.95
C ILE A 95 9.93 -9.91 11.37
N GLU A 96 10.80 -9.16 12.04
CA GLU A 96 11.17 -9.44 13.43
C GLU A 96 9.96 -9.40 14.37
N TYR A 97 9.09 -8.41 14.17
CA TYR A 97 7.87 -8.27 14.97
C TYR A 97 6.96 -9.49 14.83
N ASN A 98 6.63 -9.89 13.62
CA ASN A 98 5.74 -11.03 13.38
C ASN A 98 6.35 -12.35 13.83
N GLU A 99 7.67 -12.52 13.72
CA GLU A 99 8.37 -13.68 14.28
C GLU A 99 8.21 -13.77 15.80
N LYS A 100 8.38 -12.64 16.50
CA LYS A 100 8.17 -12.58 17.95
C LYS A 100 6.72 -12.86 18.33
N PHE A 101 5.76 -12.33 17.57
CA PHE A 101 4.35 -12.56 17.82
C PHE A 101 3.97 -14.03 17.61
N THR A 102 4.35 -14.64 16.51
CA THR A 102 4.07 -16.06 16.22
C THR A 102 4.77 -17.00 17.19
N ALA A 103 5.94 -16.63 17.71
CA ALA A 103 6.63 -17.34 18.76
C ALA A 103 6.02 -17.12 20.18
N ARG A 104 4.89 -16.42 20.27
CA ARG A 104 4.16 -16.10 21.52
C ARG A 104 5.01 -15.33 22.54
N ARG A 105 5.90 -14.49 22.06
CA ARG A 105 6.75 -13.63 22.91
C ARG A 105 6.13 -12.25 23.17
N LEU A 106 5.01 -11.93 22.53
CA LEU A 106 4.31 -10.66 22.66
C LEU A 106 2.91 -10.89 23.22
N ASN A 107 2.52 -10.07 24.20
CA ASN A 107 1.25 -10.22 24.88
C ASN A 107 0.12 -9.49 24.12
N PRO A 108 -0.91 -10.22 23.61
CA PRO A 108 -2.05 -9.61 22.93
C PRO A 108 -2.83 -8.62 23.82
N GLU A 109 -2.86 -8.81 25.13
CA GLU A 109 -3.53 -7.89 26.06
C GLU A 109 -2.88 -6.52 26.12
N LYS A 110 -1.61 -6.42 25.70
CA LYS A 110 -0.88 -5.14 25.55
C LYS A 110 -1.03 -4.53 24.15
N GLY A 111 -1.99 -5.01 23.37
CA GLY A 111 -2.27 -4.51 22.02
C GLY A 111 -1.44 -5.16 20.91
N HIS A 112 -0.56 -6.12 21.25
CA HIS A 112 0.20 -6.82 20.22
C HIS A 112 -0.71 -7.73 19.39
N ARG A 113 -0.48 -7.73 18.08
CA ARG A 113 -1.24 -8.49 17.08
C ARG A 113 -0.35 -8.85 15.92
N TYR A 114 -0.74 -9.84 15.14
CA TYR A 114 -0.07 -10.11 13.88
C TYR A 114 -0.27 -8.92 12.93
N LEU A 115 0.80 -8.48 12.28
CA LEU A 115 0.77 -7.36 11.33
C LEU A 115 0.80 -7.89 9.90
N PRO A 116 -0.35 -7.91 9.19
CA PRO A 116 -0.35 -8.30 7.78
C PRO A 116 0.35 -7.23 6.93
N TYR A 117 0.94 -7.65 5.81
CA TYR A 117 1.42 -6.71 4.81
C TYR A 117 0.25 -5.99 4.16
N ILE A 118 0.41 -4.72 3.89
CA ILE A 118 -0.56 -3.90 3.18
C ILE A 118 0.11 -3.36 1.91
N VAL A 119 -0.48 -3.67 0.76
CA VAL A 119 -0.06 -3.12 -0.52
C VAL A 119 -1.06 -2.06 -0.94
N VAL A 120 -0.58 -0.84 -1.11
CA VAL A 120 -1.38 0.30 -1.51
C VAL A 120 -0.97 0.72 -2.91
N VAL A 121 -1.88 0.60 -3.85
CA VAL A 121 -1.66 1.01 -5.24
C VAL A 121 -2.47 2.26 -5.53
N VAL A 122 -1.77 3.31 -5.94
CA VAL A 122 -2.40 4.55 -6.43
C VAL A 122 -2.24 4.59 -7.94
N ASP A 123 -3.33 4.35 -8.65
CA ASP A 123 -3.35 4.45 -10.10
C ASP A 123 -3.58 5.90 -10.52
N GLU A 124 -2.74 6.39 -11.41
CA GLU A 124 -2.74 7.79 -11.89
C GLU A 124 -2.74 8.84 -10.77
N PHE A 125 -1.63 8.88 -10.05
CA PHE A 125 -1.41 9.79 -8.91
C PHE A 125 -1.54 11.28 -9.29
N ALA A 126 -1.14 11.64 -10.52
CA ALA A 126 -1.30 13.01 -11.01
C ALA A 126 -2.75 13.48 -10.99
N ASP A 127 -3.66 12.63 -11.44
CA ASP A 127 -5.08 12.94 -11.45
C ASP A 127 -5.65 13.01 -10.02
N LEU A 128 -5.21 12.13 -9.15
CA LEU A 128 -5.63 12.14 -7.74
C LEU A 128 -5.21 13.45 -7.04
N ILE A 129 -3.99 13.94 -7.24
CA ILE A 129 -3.53 15.22 -6.71
C ILE A 129 -4.37 16.38 -7.25
N MET A 130 -4.72 16.35 -8.54
CA MET A 130 -5.56 17.40 -9.13
C MET A 130 -6.96 17.44 -8.52
N MET A 131 -7.51 16.28 -8.16
CA MET A 131 -8.85 16.16 -7.57
C MET A 131 -8.86 16.44 -6.07
N ALA A 132 -7.80 16.03 -5.36
CA ALA A 132 -7.69 16.16 -3.91
C ALA A 132 -6.22 16.33 -3.51
N ARG A 133 -5.76 17.56 -3.40
CA ARG A 133 -4.36 17.87 -3.09
C ARG A 133 -3.93 17.40 -1.70
N GLU A 134 -4.87 17.20 -0.81
CA GLU A 134 -4.66 16.71 0.55
C GLU A 134 -4.03 15.31 0.62
N VAL A 135 -4.06 14.56 -0.48
CA VAL A 135 -3.41 13.22 -0.56
C VAL A 135 -1.89 13.31 -0.55
N GLU A 136 -1.31 14.46 -0.91
CA GLU A 136 0.14 14.62 -1.06
C GLU A 136 0.88 14.33 0.24
N ARG A 137 0.46 14.91 1.34
CA ARG A 137 1.09 14.75 2.65
C ARG A 137 1.08 13.31 3.17
N PRO A 138 -0.06 12.61 3.24
CA PRO A 138 -0.07 11.22 3.69
C PRO A 138 0.73 10.30 2.77
N VAL A 139 0.68 10.51 1.45
CA VAL A 139 1.50 9.73 0.51
C VAL A 139 2.99 9.91 0.77
N MET A 140 3.45 11.12 1.02
CA MET A 140 4.85 11.40 1.37
C MET A 140 5.25 10.69 2.66
N ARG A 141 4.43 10.74 3.69
CA ARG A 141 4.71 10.08 4.97
C ARG A 141 4.83 8.56 4.80
N LEU A 142 3.90 7.96 4.07
CA LEU A 142 3.94 6.52 3.78
C LEU A 142 5.18 6.13 2.98
N ALA A 143 5.54 6.92 1.96
CA ALA A 143 6.72 6.66 1.14
C ALA A 143 8.02 6.68 1.96
N GLN A 144 8.10 7.52 2.99
CA GLN A 144 9.30 7.67 3.81
C GLN A 144 9.47 6.59 4.88
N LYS A 145 8.40 6.11 5.50
CA LYS A 145 8.50 5.33 6.75
C LYS A 145 7.74 4.00 6.74
N ALA A 146 6.79 3.79 5.84
CA ALA A 146 5.85 2.69 5.94
C ALA A 146 6.44 1.32 5.58
N ARG A 147 7.49 1.28 4.77
CA ARG A 147 8.09 0.03 4.28
C ARG A 147 8.55 -0.88 5.40
N ALA A 148 9.23 -0.34 6.39
CA ALA A 148 9.76 -1.13 7.51
C ALA A 148 8.65 -1.83 8.32
N VAL A 149 7.46 -1.25 8.36
CA VAL A 149 6.30 -1.81 9.05
C VAL A 149 5.29 -2.50 8.13
N GLY A 150 5.71 -2.84 6.93
CA GLY A 150 4.96 -3.69 6.01
C GLY A 150 3.85 -3.00 5.23
N ILE A 151 3.88 -1.69 5.08
CA ILE A 151 2.97 -0.95 4.23
C ILE A 151 3.73 -0.50 2.98
N HIS A 152 3.43 -1.13 1.85
CA HIS A 152 4.10 -0.87 0.58
C HIS A 152 3.23 0.00 -0.30
N LEU A 153 3.75 1.17 -0.64
CA LEU A 153 3.09 2.13 -1.51
C LEU A 153 3.62 2.00 -2.93
N ILE A 154 2.74 1.74 -3.87
CA ILE A 154 3.02 1.69 -5.30
C ILE A 154 2.29 2.82 -5.98
N ILE A 155 3.04 3.76 -6.52
CA ILE A 155 2.48 4.91 -7.24
C ILE A 155 2.68 4.70 -8.73
N ALA A 156 1.59 4.74 -9.45
CA ALA A 156 1.58 4.66 -10.90
C ALA A 156 1.09 5.98 -11.49
N THR A 157 1.81 6.50 -12.47
CA THR A 157 1.42 7.69 -13.21
C THR A 157 1.93 7.62 -14.64
N GLN A 158 1.13 8.12 -15.59
CA GLN A 158 1.54 8.32 -16.98
C GLN A 158 2.28 9.66 -17.17
N ARG A 159 2.22 10.54 -16.14
CA ARG A 159 2.83 11.87 -16.15
C ARG A 159 3.90 11.96 -15.08
N PRO A 160 5.13 11.47 -15.33
CA PRO A 160 6.22 11.52 -14.36
C PRO A 160 6.81 12.94 -14.19
N ASP A 161 5.96 13.96 -14.26
CA ASP A 161 6.38 15.34 -14.19
C ASP A 161 6.91 15.69 -12.80
N VAL A 162 7.98 16.50 -12.74
CA VAL A 162 8.65 16.89 -11.49
C VAL A 162 7.71 17.63 -10.53
N LYS A 163 6.68 18.27 -11.08
CA LYS A 163 5.68 19.00 -10.29
C LYS A 163 4.67 18.08 -9.59
N VAL A 164 4.53 16.86 -10.05
CA VAL A 164 3.57 15.88 -9.52
C VAL A 164 4.22 14.95 -8.51
N ILE A 165 5.49 14.64 -8.71
CA ILE A 165 6.25 13.76 -7.82
C ILE A 165 7.30 14.59 -7.10
N THR A 166 7.03 14.92 -5.86
CA THR A 166 7.99 15.63 -5.01
C THR A 166 9.23 14.78 -4.74
N GLY A 167 10.38 15.42 -4.50
CA GLY A 167 11.66 14.72 -4.32
C GLY A 167 11.66 13.64 -3.25
N GLY A 168 10.75 13.71 -2.26
CA GLY A 168 10.59 12.71 -1.21
C GLY A 168 9.92 11.40 -1.65
N ILE A 169 9.30 11.38 -2.85
CA ILE A 169 8.64 10.19 -3.40
C ILE A 169 9.55 9.47 -4.41
N LYS A 170 10.57 10.14 -4.89
CA LYS A 170 11.49 9.60 -5.92
C LYS A 170 12.61 8.70 -5.36
N ALA A 171 12.64 8.47 -4.09
CA ALA A 171 13.66 7.63 -3.45
C ALA A 171 13.46 6.14 -3.70
#